data_0823983e6fef88029f950312fe9644d5
#
_entry.id   0823983e6fef88029f950312fe9644d5
#
_cell.length_a   1.000
_cell.length_b   1.000
_cell.length_c   1.000
_cell.angle_alpha   90.00
_cell.angle_beta   90.00
_cell.angle_gamma   90.00
#
_symmetry.space_group_name_H-M   'P 1'
#
loop_
_entity.id
_entity.type
_entity.pdbx_description
1 polymer ?
#
loop_
_entity_poly.entity_id
_entity_poly.type
_entity_poly.pdbx_seq_one_letter_code
_entity_poly.pdbx_strand_id
1 'polypeptide(L)'
;MIHSFHTPIEGIALPKAFTFPFHYTPHPLTRLAADEVRQYLLTRDDWQEELRQGKMFGVLVIKDTEGKLGYLAAFSGNLAGSNHHAFFVPPVYDLLQPDGFFRIEEAEISGINHRIAAMEASEAYCSAREEWKKAEEEAQATLASEKQKLKEAKTLREQRRKEGVSPEEAEAMSRESQFQKAEFKRLERRLKEKIQAAGEAFQAFEQEIQVLRRERKTRSAALQLRLFAQFRMLNARGEVKDLCEIFRSTPQKTPPAGAGECALPKLLQYAYLHQLQPLAMGEFWWGMSPKDEIRREGHFYPSCKGKCEPILKHMLVGLDVEPNPLEEDVHRQTALEILYEDEWLVVVYKPAGMLSVPGKNDLDSILQRLHNLYPKATGPLIVHRLDMATSGLLLAAKTKEVHKELQALFETRLIQKRYTALLEGELETDEGIIDLPICPNPMDRPRQMVSREYGKRAVTSYRVLERKDGKTRVTFYPHTGRTHQLRVHAAHPEGLNHPIVGDDLYGQPSDRLYLHAASLEFVHPVTGEKLHIVKEADF
;
A
#
# COMPACT_ATOMS: atom_id res chain seq x y z
N MET A 1 6.12 -9.12 -35.49
CA MET A 1 6.16 -9.00 -34.03
C MET A 1 6.14 -10.35 -33.32
N ILE A 2 5.84 -11.44 -34.02
CA ILE A 2 6.08 -12.79 -33.49
C ILE A 2 7.58 -13.07 -33.63
N HIS A 3 8.25 -13.40 -32.53
CA HIS A 3 9.65 -13.76 -32.49
C HIS A 3 9.79 -15.29 -32.44
N SER A 4 10.67 -15.85 -33.24
CA SER A 4 11.12 -17.23 -33.09
C SER A 4 12.21 -17.30 -32.04
N PHE A 5 12.27 -18.39 -31.27
CA PHE A 5 13.38 -18.60 -30.32
C PHE A 5 14.69 -18.79 -31.06
N HIS A 6 15.74 -18.08 -30.67
CA HIS A 6 17.09 -18.28 -31.15
C HIS A 6 17.79 -19.41 -30.39
N THR A 7 17.43 -19.58 -29.13
CA THR A 7 17.92 -20.68 -28.29
C THR A 7 17.12 -21.96 -28.58
N PRO A 8 17.77 -23.13 -28.70
CA PRO A 8 17.10 -24.41 -28.90
C PRO A 8 16.07 -24.66 -27.78
N ILE A 9 14.84 -25.02 -28.15
CA ILE A 9 13.73 -25.29 -27.23
C ILE A 9 13.33 -26.77 -27.20
N GLU A 10 14.08 -27.62 -27.92
CA GLU A 10 13.83 -29.07 -27.96
C GLU A 10 14.02 -29.68 -26.57
N GLY A 11 13.06 -30.53 -26.19
CA GLY A 11 13.06 -31.17 -24.87
C GLY A 11 12.39 -30.37 -23.74
N ILE A 12 11.99 -29.12 -23.98
CA ILE A 12 11.20 -28.37 -23.01
C ILE A 12 9.73 -28.72 -23.16
N ALA A 13 9.13 -29.34 -22.13
CA ALA A 13 7.71 -29.67 -22.14
C ALA A 13 6.86 -28.40 -22.20
N LEU A 14 5.78 -28.43 -22.99
CA LEU A 14 4.81 -27.34 -23.04
C LEU A 14 4.00 -27.26 -21.74
N PRO A 15 3.60 -26.06 -21.30
CA PRO A 15 2.71 -25.90 -20.17
C PRO A 15 1.34 -26.52 -20.49
N LYS A 16 0.70 -27.15 -19.52
CA LYS A 16 -0.62 -27.79 -19.67
C LYS A 16 -1.76 -26.76 -19.71
N ALA A 17 -1.59 -25.65 -19.01
CA ALA A 17 -2.51 -24.54 -18.93
C ALA A 17 -1.74 -23.22 -18.97
N PHE A 18 -2.43 -22.10 -19.21
CA PHE A 18 -1.83 -20.77 -19.22
C PHE A 18 -1.41 -20.35 -17.82
N THR A 19 -0.23 -19.76 -17.68
CA THR A 19 0.33 -19.26 -16.41
C THR A 19 -0.66 -18.36 -15.67
N PHE A 20 -0.90 -18.64 -14.37
CA PHE A 20 -1.72 -17.76 -13.51
C PHE A 20 -0.98 -16.44 -13.23
N PRO A 21 -1.47 -15.26 -13.70
CA PRO A 21 -0.64 -14.04 -13.76
C PRO A 21 -0.28 -13.42 -12.41
N PHE A 22 -1.02 -13.74 -11.32
CA PHE A 22 -0.89 -13.05 -10.04
C PHE A 22 -0.01 -13.78 -9.03
N HIS A 23 0.33 -15.04 -9.32
CA HIS A 23 1.29 -15.82 -8.54
C HIS A 23 1.80 -16.99 -9.38
N TYR A 24 3.05 -16.94 -9.80
CA TYR A 24 3.60 -17.97 -10.69
C TYR A 24 5.13 -18.11 -10.55
N THR A 25 5.61 -19.28 -10.95
CA THR A 25 7.01 -19.50 -11.28
C THR A 25 7.15 -19.45 -12.80
N PRO A 26 8.04 -18.61 -13.37
CA PRO A 26 8.16 -18.49 -14.82
C PRO A 26 8.52 -19.83 -15.48
N HIS A 27 7.73 -20.21 -16.49
CA HIS A 27 8.00 -21.39 -17.31
C HIS A 27 9.38 -21.29 -18.00
N PRO A 28 10.13 -22.39 -18.24
CA PRO A 28 11.42 -22.34 -18.91
C PRO A 28 11.40 -21.59 -20.25
N LEU A 29 10.39 -21.81 -21.10
CA LEU A 29 10.21 -21.06 -22.35
C LEU A 29 10.05 -19.55 -22.12
N THR A 30 9.34 -19.16 -21.08
CA THR A 30 9.15 -17.75 -20.69
C THR A 30 10.47 -17.11 -20.26
N ARG A 31 11.32 -17.86 -19.55
CA ARG A 31 12.66 -17.38 -19.15
C ARG A 31 13.54 -17.16 -20.37
N LEU A 32 13.56 -18.10 -21.33
CA LEU A 32 14.30 -17.95 -22.58
C LEU A 32 13.82 -16.73 -23.37
N ALA A 33 12.51 -16.56 -23.56
CA ALA A 33 11.95 -15.38 -24.22
C ALA A 33 12.36 -14.08 -23.52
N ALA A 34 12.32 -14.04 -22.19
CA ALA A 34 12.75 -12.87 -21.42
C ALA A 34 14.25 -12.59 -21.58
N ASP A 35 15.08 -13.61 -21.63
CA ASP A 35 16.52 -13.46 -21.85
C ASP A 35 16.83 -12.91 -23.26
N GLU A 36 16.11 -13.36 -24.29
CA GLU A 36 16.24 -12.80 -25.64
C GLU A 36 15.78 -11.33 -25.70
N VAL A 37 14.70 -10.96 -25.01
CA VAL A 37 14.29 -9.55 -24.86
C VAL A 37 15.37 -8.73 -24.15
N ARG A 38 15.97 -9.26 -23.09
CA ARG A 38 17.08 -8.58 -22.37
C ARG A 38 18.27 -8.35 -23.28
N GLN A 39 18.66 -9.36 -24.08
CA GLN A 39 19.72 -9.19 -25.06
C GLN A 39 19.39 -8.08 -26.07
N TYR A 40 18.15 -8.04 -26.58
CA TYR A 40 17.71 -6.95 -27.44
C TYR A 40 17.81 -5.58 -26.76
N LEU A 41 17.39 -5.43 -25.50
CA LEU A 41 17.47 -4.17 -24.75
C LEU A 41 18.92 -3.69 -24.59
N LEU A 42 19.88 -4.61 -24.42
CA LEU A 42 21.31 -4.29 -24.33
C LEU A 42 21.88 -3.76 -25.65
N THR A 43 21.27 -4.05 -26.80
CA THR A 43 21.69 -3.51 -28.10
C THR A 43 21.17 -2.09 -28.37
N ARG A 44 20.33 -1.55 -27.50
CA ARG A 44 19.65 -0.25 -27.69
C ARG A 44 20.32 0.83 -26.85
N ASP A 45 21.45 1.36 -27.34
CA ASP A 45 22.20 2.43 -26.69
C ASP A 45 21.34 3.71 -26.52
N ASP A 46 20.47 3.98 -27.47
CA ASP A 46 19.55 5.12 -27.50
C ASP A 46 18.46 5.08 -26.40
N TRP A 47 18.25 3.94 -25.74
CA TRP A 47 17.24 3.78 -24.67
C TRP A 47 17.83 3.68 -23.27
N GLN A 48 19.16 3.56 -23.14
CA GLN A 48 19.83 3.21 -21.88
C GLN A 48 19.55 4.20 -20.75
N GLU A 49 19.43 5.49 -21.04
CA GLU A 49 19.13 6.50 -20.03
C GLU A 49 17.74 6.30 -19.41
N GLU A 50 16.71 6.06 -20.22
CA GLU A 50 15.35 5.79 -19.75
C GLU A 50 15.23 4.41 -19.10
N LEU A 51 15.89 3.40 -19.66
CA LEU A 51 15.92 2.05 -19.11
C LEU A 51 16.53 2.01 -17.71
N ARG A 52 17.56 2.82 -17.44
CA ARG A 52 18.14 2.94 -16.08
C ARG A 52 17.13 3.41 -15.04
N GLN A 53 16.12 4.21 -15.42
CA GLN A 53 15.07 4.67 -14.48
C GLN A 53 14.14 3.54 -14.04
N GLY A 54 14.17 2.41 -14.72
CA GLY A 54 13.40 1.21 -14.42
C GLY A 54 12.09 1.09 -15.19
N LYS A 55 11.88 -0.07 -15.81
CA LYS A 55 10.71 -0.37 -16.66
C LYS A 55 10.29 -1.82 -16.52
N MET A 56 8.97 -2.06 -16.58
CA MET A 56 8.41 -3.41 -16.65
C MET A 56 8.27 -3.84 -18.10
N PHE A 57 8.83 -5.00 -18.41
CA PHE A 57 8.67 -5.72 -19.68
C PHE A 57 7.87 -6.99 -19.46
N GLY A 58 7.21 -7.46 -20.51
CA GLY A 58 6.49 -8.72 -20.51
C GLY A 58 6.79 -9.54 -21.75
N VAL A 59 6.72 -10.85 -21.58
CA VAL A 59 6.79 -11.82 -22.67
C VAL A 59 5.61 -12.77 -22.60
N LEU A 60 5.12 -13.19 -23.77
CA LEU A 60 4.05 -14.14 -23.93
C LEU A 60 4.49 -15.23 -24.92
N VAL A 61 4.68 -16.45 -24.43
CA VAL A 61 4.92 -17.61 -25.28
C VAL A 61 3.60 -17.98 -25.97
N ILE A 62 3.65 -18.13 -27.27
CA ILE A 62 2.48 -18.41 -28.10
C ILE A 62 2.71 -19.58 -29.04
N LYS A 63 1.61 -20.13 -29.54
CA LYS A 63 1.56 -20.99 -30.70
C LYS A 63 0.79 -20.27 -31.80
N ASP A 64 1.37 -20.20 -32.98
CA ASP A 64 0.71 -19.58 -34.13
C ASP A 64 -0.34 -20.50 -34.76
N THR A 65 -1.02 -20.03 -35.79
CA THR A 65 -2.10 -20.77 -36.51
C THR A 65 -1.57 -22.02 -37.23
N GLU A 66 -0.27 -22.10 -37.52
CA GLU A 66 0.39 -23.26 -38.12
C GLU A 66 0.95 -24.24 -37.06
N GLY A 67 0.80 -23.89 -35.77
CA GLY A 67 1.27 -24.70 -34.66
C GLY A 67 2.73 -24.46 -34.27
N LYS A 68 3.39 -23.44 -34.84
CA LYS A 68 4.79 -23.10 -34.53
C LYS A 68 4.86 -22.29 -33.23
N LEU A 69 5.85 -22.63 -32.40
CA LEU A 69 6.13 -21.89 -31.17
C LEU A 69 6.92 -20.60 -31.45
N GLY A 70 6.52 -19.56 -30.75
CA GLY A 70 7.20 -18.28 -30.75
C GLY A 70 6.86 -17.48 -29.49
N TYR A 71 7.30 -16.25 -29.44
CA TYR A 71 6.92 -15.36 -28.35
C TYR A 71 6.61 -13.94 -28.84
N LEU A 72 5.84 -13.23 -28.04
CA LEU A 72 5.56 -11.80 -28.15
C LEU A 72 6.26 -11.08 -27.02
N ALA A 73 6.65 -9.82 -27.25
CA ALA A 73 7.21 -8.95 -26.24
C ALA A 73 6.42 -7.63 -26.11
N ALA A 74 6.35 -7.08 -24.90
CA ALA A 74 5.73 -5.79 -24.62
C ALA A 74 6.46 -5.06 -23.48
N PHE A 75 6.21 -3.75 -23.38
CA PHE A 75 6.62 -2.92 -22.24
C PHE A 75 5.43 -2.14 -21.69
N SER A 76 5.50 -1.76 -20.41
CA SER A 76 4.45 -0.97 -19.76
C SER A 76 4.60 0.53 -20.06
N GLY A 77 3.50 1.21 -20.40
CA GLY A 77 3.48 2.64 -20.74
C GLY A 77 4.25 2.95 -22.01
N ASN A 78 5.07 4.03 -21.98
CA ASN A 78 5.91 4.49 -23.09
C ASN A 78 7.37 4.10 -22.87
N LEU A 79 8.15 4.04 -23.95
CA LEU A 79 9.59 3.80 -23.94
C LEU A 79 10.24 4.70 -24.98
N ALA A 80 11.28 5.43 -24.63
CA ALA A 80 12.00 6.36 -25.52
C ALA A 80 11.04 7.33 -26.24
N GLY A 81 10.09 7.91 -25.49
CA GLY A 81 9.09 8.86 -26.00
C GLY A 81 8.04 8.27 -26.93
N SER A 82 8.00 6.95 -27.13
CA SER A 82 7.06 6.27 -28.02
C SER A 82 6.37 5.09 -27.32
N ASN A 83 5.17 4.76 -27.73
CA ASN A 83 4.46 3.54 -27.37
C ASN A 83 4.49 2.49 -28.51
N HIS A 84 5.16 2.78 -29.62
CA HIS A 84 5.38 1.91 -30.77
C HIS A 84 6.85 1.67 -31.03
N HIS A 85 7.28 0.40 -30.99
CA HIS A 85 8.60 -0.05 -31.39
C HIS A 85 8.47 -1.38 -32.13
N ALA A 86 9.20 -1.56 -33.21
CA ALA A 86 9.07 -2.71 -34.11
C ALA A 86 9.26 -4.09 -33.44
N PHE A 87 10.02 -4.15 -32.35
CA PHE A 87 10.25 -5.38 -31.60
C PHE A 87 9.07 -5.74 -30.68
N PHE A 88 8.27 -4.78 -30.27
CA PHE A 88 7.21 -4.96 -29.26
C PHE A 88 5.83 -4.88 -29.89
N VAL A 89 4.87 -5.58 -29.30
CA VAL A 89 3.45 -5.46 -29.71
C VAL A 89 2.93 -4.02 -29.50
N PRO A 90 2.02 -3.52 -30.33
CA PRO A 90 1.47 -2.19 -30.20
C PRO A 90 0.64 -2.03 -28.92
N PRO A 91 0.37 -0.80 -28.48
CA PRO A 91 -0.56 -0.54 -27.39
C PRO A 91 -1.98 -0.96 -27.79
N VAL A 92 -2.83 -1.24 -26.80
CA VAL A 92 -4.27 -1.53 -27.05
C VAL A 92 -4.97 -0.33 -27.68
N TYR A 93 -4.60 0.86 -27.22
CA TYR A 93 -5.00 2.14 -27.81
C TYR A 93 -3.80 3.09 -27.85
N ASP A 94 -3.60 3.74 -28.99
CA ASP A 94 -2.49 4.68 -29.15
C ASP A 94 -2.85 6.08 -28.64
N LEU A 95 -2.34 6.41 -27.43
CA LEU A 95 -2.51 7.71 -26.79
C LEU A 95 -1.69 8.82 -27.43
N LEU A 96 -0.63 8.46 -28.17
CA LEU A 96 0.35 9.40 -28.70
C LEU A 96 0.05 9.84 -30.13
N GLN A 97 -1.08 9.43 -30.71
CA GLN A 97 -1.51 9.90 -32.04
C GLN A 97 -1.55 11.43 -32.07
N PRO A 98 -0.80 12.10 -32.98
CA PRO A 98 -0.68 13.55 -33.00
C PRO A 98 -2.04 14.27 -33.10
N ASP A 99 -2.92 13.76 -33.96
CA ASP A 99 -4.26 14.31 -34.20
C ASP A 99 -5.36 13.62 -33.38
N GLY A 100 -4.95 12.81 -32.38
CA GLY A 100 -5.89 12.10 -31.52
C GLY A 100 -6.60 13.05 -30.55
N PHE A 101 -7.88 12.75 -30.28
CA PHE A 101 -8.70 13.57 -29.36
C PHE A 101 -8.05 13.78 -27.98
N PHE A 102 -7.24 12.81 -27.52
CA PHE A 102 -6.55 12.87 -26.23
C PHE A 102 -5.54 14.03 -26.22
N ARG A 103 -4.69 14.13 -27.26
CA ARG A 103 -3.67 15.18 -27.38
C ARG A 103 -4.29 16.57 -27.53
N ILE A 104 -5.38 16.66 -28.30
CA ILE A 104 -6.11 17.93 -28.48
C ILE A 104 -6.68 18.40 -27.14
N GLU A 105 -7.40 17.53 -26.43
CA GLU A 105 -8.04 17.90 -25.16
C GLU A 105 -6.99 18.13 -24.04
N GLU A 106 -5.88 17.38 -24.03
CA GLU A 106 -4.76 17.59 -23.12
C GLU A 106 -4.12 18.99 -23.33
N ALA A 107 -3.98 19.42 -24.58
CA ALA A 107 -3.49 20.76 -24.89
C ALA A 107 -4.44 21.86 -24.39
N GLU A 108 -5.76 21.67 -24.54
CA GLU A 108 -6.77 22.59 -24.01
C GLU A 108 -6.73 22.67 -22.48
N ILE A 109 -6.65 21.52 -21.79
CA ILE A 109 -6.52 21.44 -20.33
C ILE A 109 -5.22 22.11 -19.86
N SER A 110 -4.13 21.93 -20.59
CA SER A 110 -2.84 22.58 -20.33
C SER A 110 -2.94 24.09 -20.53
N GLY A 111 -3.68 24.55 -21.56
CA GLY A 111 -4.00 25.96 -21.77
C GLY A 111 -4.73 26.58 -20.58
N ILE A 112 -5.70 25.88 -19.99
CA ILE A 112 -6.37 26.35 -18.77
C ILE A 112 -5.39 26.46 -17.60
N ASN A 113 -4.47 25.50 -17.41
CA ASN A 113 -3.44 25.57 -16.36
C ASN A 113 -2.53 26.79 -16.55
N HIS A 114 -2.09 27.05 -17.79
CA HIS A 114 -1.27 28.24 -18.10
C HIS A 114 -2.02 29.54 -17.81
N ARG A 115 -3.31 29.64 -18.15
CA ARG A 115 -4.14 30.80 -17.83
C ARG A 115 -4.25 31.03 -16.32
N ILE A 116 -4.51 29.97 -15.52
CA ILE A 116 -4.55 30.10 -14.06
C ILE A 116 -3.20 30.58 -13.53
N ALA A 117 -2.09 29.97 -13.95
CA ALA A 117 -0.76 30.37 -13.51
C ALA A 117 -0.42 31.81 -13.89
N ALA A 118 -0.78 32.25 -15.11
CA ALA A 118 -0.58 33.60 -15.55
C ALA A 118 -1.41 34.62 -14.73
N MET A 119 -2.65 34.27 -14.37
CA MET A 119 -3.48 35.11 -13.50
C MET A 119 -2.89 35.23 -12.10
N GLU A 120 -2.49 34.13 -11.49
CA GLU A 120 -1.89 34.11 -10.15
C GLU A 120 -0.54 34.82 -10.08
N ALA A 121 0.19 34.88 -11.20
CA ALA A 121 1.46 35.60 -11.31
C ALA A 121 1.29 37.07 -11.77
N SER A 122 0.09 37.51 -12.12
CA SER A 122 -0.14 38.90 -12.61
C SER A 122 0.08 39.93 -11.50
N GLU A 123 0.65 41.08 -11.86
CA GLU A 123 0.85 42.20 -10.94
C GLU A 123 -0.48 42.66 -10.31
N ALA A 124 -1.56 42.67 -11.09
CA ALA A 124 -2.89 43.04 -10.61
C ALA A 124 -3.43 42.10 -9.53
N TYR A 125 -3.25 40.78 -9.71
CA TYR A 125 -3.65 39.79 -8.69
C TYR A 125 -2.80 39.93 -7.43
N CYS A 126 -1.48 40.04 -7.58
CA CYS A 126 -0.56 40.21 -6.45
C CYS A 126 -0.86 41.47 -5.65
N SER A 127 -1.05 42.61 -6.31
CA SER A 127 -1.39 43.90 -5.67
C SER A 127 -2.74 43.80 -4.92
N ALA A 128 -3.79 43.28 -5.58
CA ALA A 128 -5.10 43.15 -4.97
C ALA A 128 -5.06 42.22 -3.72
N ARG A 129 -4.26 41.17 -3.78
CA ARG A 129 -4.05 40.23 -2.65
C ARG A 129 -3.33 40.90 -1.48
N GLU A 130 -2.29 41.70 -1.78
CA GLU A 130 -1.52 42.43 -0.76
C GLU A 130 -2.38 43.52 -0.10
N GLU A 131 -3.16 44.29 -0.88
CA GLU A 131 -4.09 45.28 -0.36
C GLU A 131 -5.14 44.67 0.57
N TRP A 132 -5.75 43.59 0.16
CA TRP A 132 -6.71 42.85 1.01
C TRP A 132 -6.06 42.34 2.30
N LYS A 133 -4.89 41.70 2.20
CA LYS A 133 -4.15 41.19 3.34
C LYS A 133 -3.75 42.26 4.33
N LYS A 134 -3.29 43.40 3.82
CA LYS A 134 -2.94 44.60 4.63
C LYS A 134 -4.17 45.14 5.37
N ALA A 135 -5.32 45.25 4.68
CA ALA A 135 -6.56 45.70 5.30
C ALA A 135 -7.03 44.74 6.41
N GLU A 136 -6.86 43.43 6.23
CA GLU A 136 -7.18 42.43 7.21
C GLU A 136 -6.28 42.50 8.44
N GLU A 137 -4.95 42.60 8.24
CA GLU A 137 -3.96 42.71 9.32
C GLU A 137 -4.17 44.02 10.15
N GLU A 138 -4.39 45.16 9.48
CA GLU A 138 -4.69 46.44 10.14
C GLU A 138 -5.99 46.37 10.96
N ALA A 139 -7.02 45.73 10.42
CA ALA A 139 -8.29 45.58 11.12
C ALA A 139 -8.17 44.67 12.33
N GLN A 140 -7.47 43.54 12.21
CA GLN A 140 -7.21 42.63 13.31
C GLN A 140 -6.41 43.32 14.44
N ALA A 141 -5.36 44.04 14.11
CA ALA A 141 -4.56 44.78 15.08
C ALA A 141 -5.41 45.84 15.81
N THR A 142 -6.23 46.58 15.09
CA THR A 142 -7.10 47.62 15.64
C THR A 142 -8.15 47.01 16.57
N LEU A 143 -8.84 45.92 16.16
CA LEU A 143 -9.82 45.22 16.99
C LEU A 143 -9.21 44.64 18.25
N ALA A 144 -8.00 44.05 18.15
CA ALA A 144 -7.29 43.51 19.30
C ALA A 144 -6.97 44.60 20.32
N SER A 145 -6.46 45.76 19.88
CA SER A 145 -6.17 46.89 20.73
C SER A 145 -7.43 47.43 21.43
N GLU A 146 -8.51 47.66 20.71
CA GLU A 146 -9.77 48.16 21.30
C GLU A 146 -10.44 47.15 22.22
N LYS A 147 -10.36 45.86 21.92
CA LYS A 147 -10.84 44.79 22.80
C LYS A 147 -10.07 44.76 24.13
N GLN A 148 -8.76 45.00 24.08
CA GLN A 148 -7.94 45.09 25.28
C GLN A 148 -8.33 46.30 26.13
N LYS A 149 -8.53 47.48 25.54
CA LYS A 149 -9.01 48.67 26.24
C LYS A 149 -10.36 48.46 26.92
N LEU A 150 -11.30 47.78 26.24
CA LEU A 150 -12.60 47.43 26.82
C LEU A 150 -12.45 46.49 28.04
N LYS A 151 -11.54 45.54 27.99
CA LYS A 151 -11.25 44.62 29.09
C LYS A 151 -10.65 45.37 30.27
N GLU A 152 -9.71 46.26 30.04
CA GLU A 152 -9.12 47.10 31.11
C GLU A 152 -10.14 48.00 31.76
N ALA A 153 -10.95 48.69 30.96
CA ALA A 153 -12.05 49.55 31.46
C ALA A 153 -13.08 48.74 32.26
N LYS A 154 -13.38 47.51 31.86
CA LYS A 154 -14.26 46.62 32.60
C LYS A 154 -13.65 46.24 33.98
N THR A 155 -12.37 45.85 33.99
CA THR A 155 -11.66 45.49 35.23
C THR A 155 -11.62 46.68 36.20
N LEU A 156 -11.32 47.89 35.70
CA LEU A 156 -11.30 49.12 36.51
C LEU A 156 -12.68 49.43 37.13
N ARG A 157 -13.76 49.30 36.37
CA ARG A 157 -15.13 49.48 36.87
C ARG A 157 -15.52 48.40 37.93
N GLU A 158 -15.08 47.17 37.76
CA GLU A 158 -15.29 46.09 38.73
C GLU A 158 -14.56 46.38 40.06
N GLN A 159 -13.32 46.88 39.97
CA GLN A 159 -12.54 47.26 41.17
C GLN A 159 -13.20 48.43 41.91
N ARG A 160 -13.57 49.53 41.22
CA ARG A 160 -14.25 50.64 41.83
C ARG A 160 -15.58 50.26 42.50
N ARG A 161 -16.35 49.34 41.91
CA ARG A 161 -17.57 48.81 42.54
C ARG A 161 -17.29 48.05 43.83
N LYS A 162 -16.16 47.38 43.96
CA LYS A 162 -15.74 46.69 45.19
C LYS A 162 -15.31 47.69 46.30
N GLU A 163 -14.77 48.83 45.94
CA GLU A 163 -14.36 49.89 46.84
C GLU A 163 -15.54 50.73 47.39
N GLY A 164 -16.74 50.56 46.82
CA GLY A 164 -17.96 51.25 47.20
C GLY A 164 -18.20 52.50 46.33
N VAL A 165 -19.32 52.56 45.60
CA VAL A 165 -19.71 53.67 44.72
C VAL A 165 -21.13 54.14 45.07
N SER A 166 -21.42 55.41 44.85
CA SER A 166 -22.75 55.97 44.96
C SER A 166 -23.70 55.40 43.88
N PRO A 167 -25.04 55.39 44.09
CA PRO A 167 -26.00 54.97 43.08
C PRO A 167 -25.87 55.74 41.75
N GLU A 168 -25.57 57.06 41.79
CA GLU A 168 -25.38 57.90 40.62
C GLU A 168 -24.11 57.51 39.85
N GLU A 169 -23.01 57.21 40.54
CA GLU A 169 -21.74 56.73 39.93
C GLU A 169 -21.94 55.33 39.31
N ALA A 170 -22.67 54.43 39.92
CA ALA A 170 -22.98 53.13 39.38
C ALA A 170 -23.77 53.21 38.08
N GLU A 171 -24.72 54.14 37.98
CA GLU A 171 -25.48 54.38 36.77
C GLU A 171 -24.61 55.00 35.66
N ALA A 172 -23.74 55.97 35.99
CA ALA A 172 -22.78 56.57 35.04
C ALA A 172 -21.86 55.52 34.45
N MET A 173 -21.26 54.61 35.28
CA MET A 173 -20.43 53.51 34.82
C MET A 173 -21.19 52.53 33.91
N SER A 174 -22.48 52.33 34.15
CA SER A 174 -23.32 51.48 33.30
C SER A 174 -23.57 52.11 31.93
N ARG A 175 -23.87 53.41 31.88
CA ARG A 175 -24.03 54.17 30.64
C ARG A 175 -22.72 54.19 29.84
N GLU A 176 -21.58 54.43 30.49
CA GLU A 176 -20.24 54.38 29.88
C GLU A 176 -19.95 53.02 29.27
N SER A 177 -20.23 51.90 30.01
CA SER A 177 -20.05 50.54 29.50
C SER A 177 -20.88 50.27 28.25
N GLN A 178 -22.14 50.72 28.24
CA GLN A 178 -23.04 50.58 27.08
C GLN A 178 -22.52 51.38 25.87
N PHE A 179 -22.07 52.61 26.09
CA PHE A 179 -21.49 53.46 25.05
C PHE A 179 -20.23 52.81 24.44
N GLN A 180 -19.29 52.40 25.28
CA GLN A 180 -18.03 51.74 24.82
C GLN A 180 -18.31 50.48 23.99
N LYS A 181 -19.27 49.64 24.39
CA LYS A 181 -19.68 48.47 23.63
C LYS A 181 -20.34 48.83 22.29
N ALA A 182 -21.14 49.89 22.26
CA ALA A 182 -21.77 50.38 21.04
C ALA A 182 -20.73 50.90 20.06
N GLU A 183 -19.75 51.69 20.54
CA GLU A 183 -18.64 52.19 19.71
C GLU A 183 -17.74 51.03 19.18
N PHE A 184 -17.46 50.02 19.98
CA PHE A 184 -16.74 48.85 19.53
C PHE A 184 -17.46 48.13 18.38
N LYS A 185 -18.79 47.93 18.50
CA LYS A 185 -19.61 47.33 17.43
C LYS A 185 -19.62 48.18 16.15
N ARG A 186 -19.65 49.53 16.29
CA ARG A 186 -19.55 50.41 15.13
C ARG A 186 -18.20 50.35 14.45
N LEU A 187 -17.12 50.27 15.23
CA LEU A 187 -15.76 50.05 14.73
C LEU A 187 -15.63 48.70 13.98
N GLU A 188 -16.11 47.62 14.59
CA GLU A 188 -16.10 46.30 13.98
C GLU A 188 -16.80 46.30 12.62
N ARG A 189 -17.96 46.94 12.53
CA ARG A 189 -18.70 47.09 11.26
C ARG A 189 -17.90 47.86 10.22
N ARG A 190 -17.35 49.01 10.58
CA ARG A 190 -16.53 49.86 9.66
C ARG A 190 -15.29 49.11 9.14
N LEU A 191 -14.61 48.39 10.02
CA LEU A 191 -13.42 47.59 9.64
C LEU A 191 -13.81 46.44 8.71
N LYS A 192 -14.94 45.78 8.95
CA LYS A 192 -15.46 44.74 8.07
C LYS A 192 -15.81 45.31 6.69
N GLU A 193 -16.44 46.47 6.61
CA GLU A 193 -16.73 47.14 5.35
C GLU A 193 -15.43 47.54 4.61
N LYS A 194 -14.37 48.00 5.34
CA LYS A 194 -13.04 48.29 4.78
C LYS A 194 -12.37 47.05 4.19
N ILE A 195 -12.38 45.94 4.92
CA ILE A 195 -11.83 44.63 4.45
C ILE A 195 -12.57 44.17 3.20
N GLN A 196 -13.90 44.27 3.20
CA GLN A 196 -14.72 43.84 2.07
C GLN A 196 -14.40 44.69 0.83
N ALA A 197 -14.33 46.00 0.95
CA ALA A 197 -13.99 46.90 -0.17
C ALA A 197 -12.58 46.64 -0.70
N ALA A 198 -11.58 46.46 0.18
CA ALA A 198 -10.23 46.11 -0.22
C ALA A 198 -10.13 44.70 -0.88
N GLY A 199 -11.05 43.79 -0.51
CA GLY A 199 -11.07 42.44 -1.05
C GLY A 199 -11.84 42.26 -2.36
N GLU A 200 -12.62 43.21 -2.82
CA GLU A 200 -13.49 43.07 -4.00
C GLU A 200 -12.73 42.67 -5.27
N ALA A 201 -11.61 43.33 -5.57
CA ALA A 201 -10.78 43.03 -6.73
C ALA A 201 -10.13 41.64 -6.63
N PHE A 202 -9.60 41.30 -5.45
CA PHE A 202 -9.00 39.99 -5.20
C PHE A 202 -10.04 38.88 -5.29
N GLN A 203 -11.23 39.03 -4.73
CA GLN A 203 -12.33 38.09 -4.81
C GLN A 203 -12.80 37.86 -6.26
N ALA A 204 -12.79 38.90 -7.11
CA ALA A 204 -13.13 38.74 -8.53
C ALA A 204 -12.12 37.81 -9.24
N PHE A 205 -10.83 38.02 -9.03
CA PHE A 205 -9.80 37.08 -9.54
C PHE A 205 -9.97 35.68 -9.02
N GLU A 206 -10.18 35.49 -7.71
CA GLU A 206 -10.38 34.18 -7.11
C GLU A 206 -11.63 33.48 -7.68
N GLN A 207 -12.71 34.20 -7.95
CA GLN A 207 -13.90 33.64 -8.58
C GLN A 207 -13.59 33.13 -10.00
N GLU A 208 -12.86 33.92 -10.81
CA GLU A 208 -12.47 33.50 -12.16
C GLU A 208 -11.53 32.27 -12.12
N ILE A 209 -10.54 32.26 -11.24
CA ILE A 209 -9.64 31.13 -11.04
C ILE A 209 -10.44 29.87 -10.61
N GLN A 210 -11.42 30.01 -9.74
CA GLN A 210 -12.28 28.88 -9.32
C GLN A 210 -13.14 28.34 -10.47
N VAL A 211 -13.62 29.21 -11.35
CA VAL A 211 -14.34 28.79 -12.58
C VAL A 211 -13.40 27.97 -13.47
N LEU A 212 -12.20 28.46 -13.74
CA LEU A 212 -11.19 27.77 -14.56
C LEU A 212 -10.77 26.42 -13.92
N ARG A 213 -10.59 26.37 -12.62
CA ARG A 213 -10.27 25.13 -11.90
C ARG A 213 -11.41 24.09 -11.99
N ARG A 214 -12.67 24.53 -11.94
CA ARG A 214 -13.84 23.65 -12.14
C ARG A 214 -13.91 23.14 -13.57
N GLU A 215 -13.73 24.02 -14.55
CA GLU A 215 -13.69 23.65 -15.97
C GLU A 215 -12.60 22.62 -16.22
N ARG A 216 -11.37 22.87 -15.77
CA ARG A 216 -10.25 21.94 -15.87
C ARG A 216 -10.60 20.57 -15.27
N LYS A 217 -11.16 20.55 -14.06
CA LYS A 217 -11.55 19.30 -13.38
C LYS A 217 -12.59 18.52 -14.17
N THR A 218 -13.60 19.20 -14.71
CA THR A 218 -14.66 18.57 -15.49
C THR A 218 -14.13 18.01 -16.81
N ARG A 219 -13.32 18.80 -17.54
CA ARG A 219 -12.68 18.35 -18.79
C ARG A 219 -11.74 17.16 -18.55
N SER A 220 -10.89 17.24 -17.52
CA SER A 220 -9.98 16.11 -17.17
C SER A 220 -10.75 14.83 -16.85
N ALA A 221 -11.84 14.91 -16.10
CA ALA A 221 -12.67 13.75 -15.79
C ALA A 221 -13.36 13.18 -17.06
N ALA A 222 -13.90 14.06 -17.91
CA ALA A 222 -14.53 13.66 -19.16
C ALA A 222 -13.51 13.02 -20.14
N LEU A 223 -12.33 13.62 -20.25
CA LEU A 223 -11.24 13.09 -21.07
C LEU A 223 -10.82 11.69 -20.60
N GLN A 224 -10.67 11.51 -19.29
CA GLN A 224 -10.29 10.21 -18.71
C GLN A 224 -11.34 9.13 -18.99
N LEU A 225 -12.63 9.44 -18.84
CA LEU A 225 -13.70 8.49 -19.15
C LEU A 225 -13.74 8.14 -20.65
N ARG A 226 -13.62 9.16 -21.52
CA ARG A 226 -13.58 8.96 -22.97
C ARG A 226 -12.38 8.11 -23.37
N LEU A 227 -11.23 8.30 -22.73
CA LEU A 227 -10.01 7.52 -22.91
C LEU A 227 -10.25 6.05 -22.54
N PHE A 228 -10.77 5.80 -21.35
CA PHE A 228 -11.01 4.42 -20.88
C PHE A 228 -11.97 3.64 -21.78
N ALA A 229 -12.94 4.32 -22.41
CA ALA A 229 -13.84 3.72 -23.38
C ALA A 229 -13.14 3.29 -24.70
N GLN A 230 -11.95 3.83 -25.01
CA GLN A 230 -11.16 3.40 -26.18
C GLN A 230 -10.38 2.09 -25.94
N PHE A 231 -10.10 1.76 -24.68
CA PHE A 231 -9.42 0.51 -24.35
C PHE A 231 -10.41 -0.65 -24.40
N ARG A 232 -10.60 -1.19 -25.58
CA ARG A 232 -11.52 -2.32 -25.85
C ARG A 232 -10.76 -3.63 -25.72
N MET A 233 -10.93 -4.30 -24.59
CA MET A 233 -10.22 -5.52 -24.21
C MET A 233 -10.96 -6.75 -24.72
N LEU A 234 -10.29 -7.59 -25.51
CA LEU A 234 -10.74 -8.90 -25.95
C LEU A 234 -10.48 -9.95 -24.88
N ASN A 235 -11.38 -10.92 -24.77
CA ASN A 235 -11.09 -12.18 -24.07
C ASN A 235 -10.86 -13.34 -25.08
N ALA A 236 -10.49 -14.51 -24.57
CA ALA A 236 -10.22 -15.67 -25.41
C ALA A 236 -11.46 -16.23 -26.15
N ARG A 237 -12.68 -15.78 -25.79
CA ARG A 237 -13.93 -16.09 -26.50
C ARG A 237 -14.28 -15.08 -27.59
N GLY A 238 -13.47 -14.01 -27.74
CA GLY A 238 -13.76 -12.94 -28.69
C GLY A 238 -14.75 -11.87 -28.16
N GLU A 239 -15.14 -11.92 -26.89
CA GLU A 239 -15.99 -10.91 -26.28
C GLU A 239 -15.16 -9.66 -25.96
N VAL A 240 -15.74 -8.48 -26.22
CA VAL A 240 -15.08 -7.18 -26.00
C VAL A 240 -15.76 -6.43 -24.87
N LYS A 241 -14.96 -5.90 -23.93
CA LYS A 241 -15.40 -4.92 -22.94
C LYS A 241 -14.44 -3.76 -22.88
N ASP A 242 -14.95 -2.55 -22.70
CA ASP A 242 -14.10 -1.40 -22.39
C ASP A 242 -13.71 -1.36 -20.88
N LEU A 243 -12.75 -0.51 -20.55
CA LEU A 243 -12.29 -0.41 -19.15
C LEU A 243 -13.39 0.09 -18.20
N CYS A 244 -14.29 0.96 -18.66
CA CYS A 244 -15.39 1.44 -17.83
C CYS A 244 -16.36 0.31 -17.47
N GLU A 245 -16.66 -0.57 -18.44
CA GLU A 245 -17.48 -1.76 -18.24
C GLU A 245 -16.80 -2.75 -17.27
N ILE A 246 -15.51 -3.02 -17.48
CA ILE A 246 -14.73 -3.94 -16.64
C ILE A 246 -14.69 -3.47 -15.19
N PHE A 247 -14.44 -2.18 -14.95
CA PHE A 247 -14.28 -1.64 -13.60
C PHE A 247 -15.60 -1.34 -12.89
N ARG A 248 -16.74 -1.29 -13.59
CA ARG A 248 -18.06 -0.99 -13.00
C ARG A 248 -18.43 -1.91 -11.83
N SER A 249 -18.05 -3.19 -11.92
CA SER A 249 -18.32 -4.21 -10.89
C SER A 249 -17.27 -4.26 -9.78
N THR A 250 -16.18 -3.48 -9.89
CA THR A 250 -15.12 -3.46 -8.87
C THR A 250 -15.43 -2.47 -7.73
N PRO A 251 -14.79 -2.62 -6.56
CA PRO A 251 -14.90 -1.63 -5.49
C PRO A 251 -14.49 -0.21 -5.91
N GLN A 252 -13.56 -0.09 -6.85
CA GLN A 252 -13.04 1.18 -7.35
C GLN A 252 -14.03 1.89 -8.30
N LYS A 253 -14.94 1.15 -8.96
CA LYS A 253 -15.94 1.61 -9.94
C LYS A 253 -15.39 2.38 -11.16
N THR A 254 -14.18 2.93 -11.05
CA THR A 254 -13.52 3.73 -12.09
C THR A 254 -12.10 3.17 -12.31
N PRO A 255 -11.66 3.00 -13.56
CA PRO A 255 -10.29 2.59 -13.84
C PRO A 255 -9.26 3.57 -13.28
N PRO A 256 -8.19 3.11 -12.64
CA PRO A 256 -7.10 3.99 -12.24
C PRO A 256 -6.28 4.45 -13.45
N ALA A 257 -5.57 5.58 -13.31
CA ALA A 257 -4.70 6.11 -14.36
C ALA A 257 -3.66 5.07 -14.83
N GLY A 258 -3.48 4.94 -16.16
CA GLY A 258 -2.60 3.96 -16.79
C GLY A 258 -3.14 2.52 -16.77
N ALA A 259 -4.42 2.30 -16.47
CA ALA A 259 -5.06 1.01 -16.67
C ALA A 259 -5.11 0.67 -18.17
N GLY A 260 -4.81 -0.58 -18.54
CA GLY A 260 -4.72 -1.04 -19.92
C GLY A 260 -3.36 -0.84 -20.60
N GLU A 261 -2.43 -0.09 -20.02
CA GLU A 261 -1.09 0.16 -20.58
C GLU A 261 -0.01 -0.81 -20.09
N CYS A 262 -0.36 -1.77 -19.24
CA CYS A 262 0.58 -2.78 -18.75
C CYS A 262 0.95 -3.78 -19.87
N ALA A 263 2.09 -4.49 -19.68
CA ALA A 263 2.63 -5.37 -20.70
C ALA A 263 1.70 -6.54 -21.03
N LEU A 264 1.21 -7.27 -20.02
CA LEU A 264 0.38 -8.47 -20.26
C LEU A 264 -0.95 -8.19 -20.98
N PRO A 265 -1.74 -7.16 -20.64
CA PRO A 265 -2.92 -6.78 -21.42
C PRO A 265 -2.63 -6.51 -22.90
N LYS A 266 -1.51 -5.83 -23.23
CA LYS A 266 -1.09 -5.60 -24.62
C LYS A 266 -0.78 -6.92 -25.34
N LEU A 267 -0.06 -7.82 -24.68
CA LEU A 267 0.32 -9.13 -25.20
C LEU A 267 -0.90 -10.00 -25.51
N LEU A 268 -1.82 -10.12 -24.58
CA LEU A 268 -3.05 -10.91 -24.77
C LEU A 268 -3.95 -10.30 -25.85
N GLN A 269 -4.10 -8.97 -25.86
CA GLN A 269 -4.86 -8.27 -26.90
C GLN A 269 -4.33 -8.57 -28.30
N TYR A 270 -3.00 -8.46 -28.46
CA TYR A 270 -2.35 -8.77 -29.73
C TYR A 270 -2.53 -10.25 -30.12
N ALA A 271 -2.33 -11.17 -29.16
CA ALA A 271 -2.50 -12.60 -29.40
C ALA A 271 -3.93 -12.92 -29.89
N TYR A 272 -4.96 -12.39 -29.22
CA TYR A 272 -6.35 -12.66 -29.60
C TYR A 272 -6.72 -12.04 -30.95
N LEU A 273 -6.27 -10.80 -31.23
CA LEU A 273 -6.49 -10.16 -32.53
C LEU A 273 -5.88 -10.93 -33.69
N HIS A 274 -4.76 -11.62 -33.45
CA HIS A 274 -4.05 -12.40 -34.48
C HIS A 274 -4.30 -13.91 -34.38
N GLN A 275 -5.29 -14.35 -33.59
CA GLN A 275 -5.66 -15.75 -33.42
C GLN A 275 -4.51 -16.65 -32.96
N LEU A 276 -3.57 -16.08 -32.17
CA LEU A 276 -2.46 -16.81 -31.56
C LEU A 276 -2.93 -17.47 -30.26
N GLN A 277 -2.43 -18.66 -29.97
CA GLN A 277 -2.73 -19.38 -28.73
C GLN A 277 -1.74 -19.00 -27.63
N PRO A 278 -2.13 -18.28 -26.56
CA PRO A 278 -1.28 -18.03 -25.39
C PRO A 278 -0.98 -19.32 -24.64
N LEU A 279 0.30 -19.52 -24.28
CA LEU A 279 0.75 -20.73 -23.56
C LEU A 279 1.30 -20.39 -22.17
N ALA A 280 2.23 -19.42 -22.08
CA ALA A 280 2.83 -19.01 -20.83
C ALA A 280 3.24 -17.54 -20.89
N MET A 281 3.27 -16.87 -19.73
CA MET A 281 3.64 -15.46 -19.63
C MET A 281 4.69 -15.21 -18.55
N GLY A 282 5.35 -14.07 -18.64
CA GLY A 282 6.18 -13.53 -17.56
C GLY A 282 6.37 -12.04 -17.72
N GLU A 283 6.31 -11.32 -16.60
CA GLU A 283 6.65 -9.89 -16.54
C GLU A 283 7.92 -9.73 -15.70
N PHE A 284 8.91 -9.00 -16.20
CA PHE A 284 10.19 -8.80 -15.53
C PHE A 284 10.57 -7.32 -15.49
N TRP A 285 11.33 -6.95 -14.45
CA TRP A 285 11.82 -5.60 -14.26
C TRP A 285 13.18 -5.40 -14.90
N TRP A 286 13.41 -4.21 -15.46
CA TRP A 286 14.70 -3.79 -16.00
C TRP A 286 15.05 -2.40 -15.52
N GLY A 287 16.28 -2.20 -14.98
CA GLY A 287 16.77 -0.94 -14.43
C GLY A 287 16.57 -0.76 -12.94
N MET A 288 16.72 0.48 -12.46
CA MET A 288 16.66 0.81 -11.03
C MET A 288 15.27 0.53 -10.42
N SER A 289 15.26 0.24 -9.13
CA SER A 289 14.03 0.06 -8.36
C SER A 289 13.23 1.37 -8.26
N PRO A 290 11.90 1.34 -8.41
CA PRO A 290 11.06 2.50 -8.15
C PRO A 290 11.10 2.90 -6.66
N LYS A 291 10.78 4.17 -6.35
CA LYS A 291 10.85 4.70 -4.98
C LYS A 291 9.90 4.01 -3.99
N ASP A 292 8.75 3.58 -4.47
CA ASP A 292 7.66 3.05 -3.62
C ASP A 292 7.64 1.53 -3.51
N GLU A 293 8.45 0.82 -4.30
CA GLU A 293 8.46 -0.63 -4.36
C GLU A 293 9.88 -1.13 -4.72
N ILE A 294 10.35 -2.21 -4.07
CA ILE A 294 11.66 -2.77 -4.41
C ILE A 294 11.49 -3.76 -5.55
N ARG A 295 12.15 -3.44 -6.68
CA ARG A 295 12.25 -4.31 -7.85
C ARG A 295 13.71 -4.48 -8.25
N ARG A 296 14.12 -5.71 -8.51
CA ARG A 296 15.47 -6.05 -8.93
C ARG A 296 15.48 -6.29 -10.43
N GLU A 297 16.50 -5.75 -11.10
CA GLU A 297 16.71 -5.98 -12.51
C GLU A 297 16.76 -7.48 -12.85
N GLY A 298 16.08 -7.85 -13.93
CA GLY A 298 15.99 -9.21 -14.39
C GLY A 298 15.07 -10.15 -13.61
N HIS A 299 14.47 -9.72 -12.49
CA HIS A 299 13.56 -10.55 -11.71
C HIS A 299 12.13 -10.48 -12.27
N PHE A 300 11.44 -11.62 -12.18
CA PHE A 300 10.04 -11.73 -12.57
C PHE A 300 9.13 -11.28 -11.43
N TYR A 301 8.02 -10.63 -11.81
CA TYR A 301 7.04 -10.08 -10.89
C TYR A 301 5.63 -10.45 -11.34
N PRO A 302 4.70 -10.71 -10.42
CA PRO A 302 3.31 -10.93 -10.76
C PRO A 302 2.67 -9.66 -11.34
N SER A 303 1.63 -9.85 -12.15
CA SER A 303 0.83 -8.75 -12.66
C SER A 303 0.19 -7.94 -11.52
N CYS A 304 0.08 -6.63 -11.69
CA CYS A 304 -0.40 -5.76 -10.63
C CYS A 304 -1.90 -5.99 -10.34
N LYS A 305 -2.27 -6.00 -9.04
CA LYS A 305 -3.66 -6.22 -8.63
C LYS A 305 -4.55 -4.99 -8.82
N GLY A 306 -4.01 -3.78 -8.63
CA GLY A 306 -4.82 -2.56 -8.67
C GLY A 306 -5.32 -2.16 -10.04
N LYS A 307 -4.52 -2.38 -11.10
CA LYS A 307 -4.82 -1.98 -12.47
C LYS A 307 -5.15 -3.17 -13.37
N CYS A 308 -4.34 -4.23 -13.28
CA CYS A 308 -4.40 -5.34 -14.24
C CYS A 308 -5.39 -6.42 -13.84
N GLU A 309 -5.63 -6.67 -12.55
CA GLU A 309 -6.47 -7.80 -12.12
C GLU A 309 -7.89 -7.77 -12.71
N PRO A 310 -8.67 -6.66 -12.66
CA PRO A 310 -9.98 -6.63 -13.27
C PRO A 310 -9.94 -6.85 -14.79
N ILE A 311 -8.92 -6.29 -15.46
CA ILE A 311 -8.72 -6.44 -16.91
C ILE A 311 -8.42 -7.89 -17.26
N LEU A 312 -7.46 -8.50 -16.55
CA LEU A 312 -7.04 -9.87 -16.80
C LEU A 312 -8.13 -10.87 -16.43
N LYS A 313 -8.95 -10.63 -15.39
CA LYS A 313 -10.14 -11.45 -15.11
C LYS A 313 -11.10 -11.52 -16.29
N HIS A 314 -11.24 -10.43 -17.07
CA HIS A 314 -12.00 -10.45 -18.30
C HIS A 314 -11.24 -11.13 -19.45
N MET A 315 -9.98 -10.75 -19.68
CA MET A 315 -9.21 -11.22 -20.83
C MET A 315 -8.91 -12.72 -20.80
N LEU A 316 -8.82 -13.33 -19.62
CA LEU A 316 -8.57 -14.76 -19.42
C LEU A 316 -9.83 -15.64 -19.55
N VAL A 317 -11.03 -15.05 -19.67
CA VAL A 317 -12.25 -15.82 -19.88
C VAL A 317 -12.16 -16.61 -21.18
N GLY A 318 -12.30 -17.94 -21.09
CA GLY A 318 -12.19 -18.87 -22.22
C GLY A 318 -10.80 -19.45 -22.42
N LEU A 319 -9.80 -19.02 -21.66
CA LEU A 319 -8.47 -19.63 -21.63
C LEU A 319 -8.39 -20.64 -20.47
N ASP A 320 -7.76 -21.79 -20.70
CA ASP A 320 -7.43 -22.73 -19.63
C ASP A 320 -6.24 -22.20 -18.85
N VAL A 321 -6.49 -21.71 -17.64
CA VAL A 321 -5.50 -21.02 -16.79
C VAL A 321 -5.14 -21.91 -15.62
N GLU A 322 -3.86 -21.98 -15.26
CA GLU A 322 -3.41 -22.65 -14.05
C GLU A 322 -4.23 -22.22 -12.82
N PRO A 323 -4.57 -23.14 -11.92
CA PRO A 323 -5.24 -22.77 -10.67
C PRO A 323 -4.37 -21.77 -9.91
N ASN A 324 -5.01 -20.88 -9.15
CA ASN A 324 -4.28 -19.99 -8.27
C ASN A 324 -3.56 -20.84 -7.19
N PRO A 325 -2.23 -20.91 -7.16
CA PRO A 325 -1.50 -21.74 -6.18
C PRO A 325 -1.83 -21.38 -4.72
N LEU A 326 -2.34 -20.16 -4.50
CA LEU A 326 -2.77 -19.70 -3.19
C LEU A 326 -4.23 -20.09 -2.86
N GLU A 327 -5.01 -20.57 -3.84
CA GLU A 327 -6.39 -21.06 -3.65
C GLU A 327 -6.46 -22.55 -3.39
N GLU A 328 -5.44 -23.31 -3.74
CA GLU A 328 -5.24 -24.70 -3.30
C GLU A 328 -4.87 -24.80 -1.81
N ASP A 329 -5.04 -23.70 -1.05
CA ASP A 329 -4.72 -23.67 0.36
C ASP A 329 -5.64 -24.65 1.11
N VAL A 330 -5.08 -25.81 1.45
CA VAL A 330 -5.68 -26.89 2.25
C VAL A 330 -6.37 -26.34 3.51
N HIS A 331 -5.96 -25.13 3.91
CA HIS A 331 -6.49 -24.44 5.07
C HIS A 331 -7.89 -23.84 4.87
N ARG A 332 -8.37 -23.59 3.64
CA ARG A 332 -9.74 -23.07 3.41
C ARG A 332 -10.84 -24.05 3.85
N GLN A 333 -10.54 -25.34 3.90
CA GLN A 333 -11.50 -26.40 4.25
C GLN A 333 -11.42 -26.84 5.72
N THR A 334 -10.37 -26.49 6.46
CA THR A 334 -10.23 -26.87 7.87
C THR A 334 -10.88 -25.82 8.78
N ALA A 335 -11.74 -26.29 9.70
CA ALA A 335 -12.28 -25.43 10.76
C ALA A 335 -11.13 -24.82 11.58
N LEU A 336 -11.34 -23.61 12.08
CA LEU A 336 -10.37 -22.95 12.96
C LEU A 336 -10.25 -23.75 14.26
N GLU A 337 -9.04 -24.24 14.57
CA GLU A 337 -8.80 -24.94 15.82
C GLU A 337 -8.75 -23.95 16.98
N ILE A 338 -9.71 -24.10 17.92
CA ILE A 338 -9.83 -23.29 19.13
C ILE A 338 -9.18 -24.06 20.28
N LEU A 339 -8.23 -23.43 20.97
CA LEU A 339 -7.49 -24.02 22.09
C LEU A 339 -7.99 -23.53 23.45
N TYR A 340 -8.56 -22.33 23.48
CA TYR A 340 -9.25 -21.77 24.63
C TYR A 340 -10.32 -20.82 24.14
N GLU A 341 -11.46 -20.80 24.81
CA GLU A 341 -12.58 -19.90 24.51
C GLU A 341 -13.40 -19.63 25.74
N ASP A 342 -13.77 -18.37 25.94
CA ASP A 342 -14.77 -17.94 26.91
C ASP A 342 -15.66 -16.82 26.32
N GLU A 343 -16.39 -16.11 27.18
CA GLU A 343 -17.26 -15.00 26.75
C GLU A 343 -16.46 -13.83 26.15
N TRP A 344 -15.22 -13.60 26.59
CA TRP A 344 -14.45 -12.36 26.35
C TRP A 344 -13.31 -12.52 25.36
N LEU A 345 -12.67 -13.68 25.33
CA LEU A 345 -11.50 -13.92 24.49
C LEU A 345 -11.49 -15.33 23.89
N VAL A 346 -10.63 -15.50 22.89
CA VAL A 346 -10.39 -16.79 22.24
C VAL A 346 -8.91 -16.93 21.88
N VAL A 347 -8.34 -18.10 22.07
CA VAL A 347 -7.01 -18.48 21.59
C VAL A 347 -7.15 -19.56 20.54
N VAL A 348 -6.63 -19.28 19.37
CA VAL A 348 -6.74 -20.16 18.20
C VAL A 348 -5.37 -20.58 17.69
N TYR A 349 -5.33 -21.72 17.00
CA TYR A 349 -4.16 -22.13 16.25
C TYR A 349 -4.14 -21.50 14.86
N LYS A 350 -3.05 -20.81 14.55
CA LYS A 350 -2.76 -20.33 13.21
C LYS A 350 -1.79 -21.28 12.52
N PRO A 351 -2.14 -21.95 11.42
CA PRO A 351 -1.20 -22.75 10.64
C PRO A 351 -0.15 -21.87 9.95
N ALA A 352 0.99 -22.47 9.58
CA ALA A 352 1.97 -21.83 8.70
C ALA A 352 1.33 -21.53 7.34
N GLY A 353 1.73 -20.44 6.70
CA GLY A 353 1.18 -20.01 5.40
C GLY A 353 -0.10 -19.17 5.49
N MET A 354 -0.82 -19.16 6.62
CA MET A 354 -2.03 -18.37 6.81
C MET A 354 -1.73 -16.96 7.35
N LEU A 355 -2.46 -15.95 6.86
CA LEU A 355 -2.37 -14.59 7.38
C LEU A 355 -3.06 -14.45 8.75
N SER A 356 -2.48 -13.64 9.65
CA SER A 356 -3.16 -13.24 10.89
C SER A 356 -4.29 -12.24 10.62
N VAL A 357 -4.05 -11.28 9.73
CA VAL A 357 -5.01 -10.24 9.29
C VAL A 357 -4.99 -10.16 7.77
N PRO A 358 -6.09 -9.71 7.12
CA PRO A 358 -6.13 -9.58 5.67
C PRO A 358 -4.96 -8.73 5.14
N GLY A 359 -4.31 -9.22 4.10
CA GLY A 359 -3.28 -8.51 3.36
C GLY A 359 -3.89 -7.69 2.20
N LYS A 360 -3.02 -7.25 1.29
CA LYS A 360 -3.47 -6.63 0.02
C LYS A 360 -4.07 -7.64 -0.96
N ASN A 361 -4.01 -8.91 -0.63
CA ASN A 361 -4.45 -10.06 -1.43
C ASN A 361 -5.70 -10.65 -0.81
N ASP A 362 -6.54 -11.32 -1.62
CA ASP A 362 -7.74 -12.06 -1.17
C ASP A 362 -7.41 -13.38 -0.44
N LEU A 363 -6.24 -13.44 0.20
CA LEU A 363 -5.83 -14.59 1.01
C LEU A 363 -6.66 -14.65 2.30
N ASP A 364 -7.04 -15.87 2.65
CA ASP A 364 -7.70 -16.17 3.92
C ASP A 364 -6.85 -15.73 5.13
N SER A 365 -7.51 -15.32 6.19
CA SER A 365 -6.85 -14.87 7.42
C SER A 365 -7.62 -15.29 8.66
N ILE A 366 -6.88 -15.42 9.77
CA ILE A 366 -7.49 -15.70 11.07
C ILE A 366 -8.55 -14.64 11.40
N LEU A 367 -8.28 -13.36 11.15
CA LEU A 367 -9.26 -12.29 11.41
C LEU A 367 -10.56 -12.50 10.64
N GLN A 368 -10.50 -12.86 9.35
CA GLN A 368 -11.70 -13.11 8.54
C GLN A 368 -12.50 -14.30 9.09
N ARG A 369 -11.82 -15.37 9.47
CA ARG A 369 -12.46 -16.55 10.09
C ARG A 369 -13.10 -16.23 11.43
N LEU A 370 -12.42 -15.43 12.28
CA LEU A 370 -12.96 -15.00 13.57
C LEU A 370 -14.16 -14.08 13.40
N HIS A 371 -14.18 -13.19 12.40
CA HIS A 371 -15.36 -12.38 12.09
C HIS A 371 -16.56 -13.24 11.69
N ASN A 372 -16.33 -14.28 10.91
CA ASN A 372 -17.40 -15.21 10.52
C ASN A 372 -17.90 -16.03 11.70
N LEU A 373 -17.01 -16.42 12.62
CA LEU A 373 -17.33 -17.21 13.79
C LEU A 373 -18.01 -16.37 14.90
N TYR A 374 -17.57 -15.11 15.05
CA TYR A 374 -18.08 -14.18 16.07
C TYR A 374 -18.68 -12.90 15.46
N PRO A 375 -19.81 -13.00 14.73
CA PRO A 375 -20.41 -11.84 14.04
C PRO A 375 -20.92 -10.75 15.00
N LYS A 376 -21.07 -11.08 16.30
CA LYS A 376 -21.50 -10.16 17.35
C LYS A 376 -20.34 -9.50 18.11
N ALA A 377 -19.08 -9.79 17.76
CA ALA A 377 -17.92 -9.19 18.40
C ALA A 377 -17.93 -7.67 18.20
N THR A 378 -17.69 -6.90 19.28
CA THR A 378 -17.77 -5.45 19.25
C THR A 378 -16.41 -4.74 19.01
N GLY A 379 -15.32 -5.50 19.00
CA GLY A 379 -13.94 -5.00 18.85
C GLY A 379 -13.25 -5.48 17.57
N PRO A 380 -11.99 -5.07 17.37
CA PRO A 380 -11.20 -5.46 16.20
C PRO A 380 -10.68 -6.91 16.26
N LEU A 381 -11.08 -7.72 17.24
CA LEU A 381 -10.70 -9.11 17.51
C LEU A 381 -9.20 -9.31 17.75
N ILE A 382 -8.36 -9.17 16.74
CA ILE A 382 -6.93 -9.47 16.79
C ILE A 382 -6.17 -8.47 17.66
N VAL A 383 -5.49 -8.95 18.70
CA VAL A 383 -4.68 -8.13 19.64
C VAL A 383 -3.18 -8.15 19.31
N HIS A 384 -2.71 -9.22 18.68
CA HIS A 384 -1.34 -9.35 18.18
C HIS A 384 -1.32 -10.17 16.89
N ARG A 385 -0.18 -10.22 16.21
CA ARG A 385 -0.06 -10.96 14.94
C ARG A 385 1.17 -11.84 14.91
N LEU A 386 1.05 -12.95 14.20
CA LEU A 386 2.16 -13.78 13.76
C LEU A 386 2.43 -13.51 12.28
N ASP A 387 3.67 -13.70 11.85
CA ASP A 387 4.02 -13.65 10.43
C ASP A 387 3.29 -14.77 9.67
N MET A 388 3.08 -14.58 8.37
CA MET A 388 2.35 -15.56 7.54
C MET A 388 2.97 -16.95 7.66
N ALA A 389 4.29 -17.05 7.55
CA ALA A 389 5.02 -18.32 7.61
C ALA A 389 5.09 -18.93 9.03
N THR A 390 4.89 -18.16 10.10
CA THR A 390 4.95 -18.63 11.49
C THR A 390 3.64 -19.31 11.88
N SER A 391 3.71 -20.52 12.44
CA SER A 391 2.55 -21.22 13.03
C SER A 391 2.41 -20.96 14.53
N GLY A 392 1.28 -21.32 15.12
CA GLY A 392 1.09 -21.36 16.57
C GLY A 392 -0.06 -20.54 17.11
N LEU A 393 0.00 -20.22 18.40
CA LEU A 393 -1.06 -19.61 19.18
C LEU A 393 -1.28 -18.14 18.84
N LEU A 394 -2.54 -17.78 18.60
CA LEU A 394 -2.97 -16.40 18.35
C LEU A 394 -4.14 -16.06 19.25
N LEU A 395 -3.99 -14.99 20.05
CA LEU A 395 -4.99 -14.49 21.00
C LEU A 395 -5.85 -13.41 20.34
N ALA A 396 -7.16 -13.51 20.53
CA ALA A 396 -8.13 -12.51 20.07
C ALA A 396 -9.15 -12.17 21.17
N ALA A 397 -9.67 -10.95 21.12
CA ALA A 397 -10.68 -10.45 22.05
C ALA A 397 -12.05 -10.35 21.37
N LYS A 398 -13.12 -10.80 22.02
CA LYS A 398 -14.49 -10.71 21.49
C LYS A 398 -15.15 -9.36 21.75
N THR A 399 -14.65 -8.57 22.73
CA THR A 399 -15.17 -7.25 23.07
C THR A 399 -14.10 -6.17 22.93
N LYS A 400 -14.52 -4.92 22.72
CA LYS A 400 -13.63 -3.77 22.58
C LYS A 400 -12.87 -3.46 23.88
N GLU A 401 -13.52 -3.63 25.02
CA GLU A 401 -12.96 -3.40 26.34
C GLU A 401 -11.81 -4.37 26.61
N VAL A 402 -12.07 -5.68 26.44
CA VAL A 402 -11.06 -6.73 26.62
C VAL A 402 -9.92 -6.60 25.59
N HIS A 403 -10.23 -6.19 24.36
CA HIS A 403 -9.21 -5.90 23.37
C HIS A 403 -8.23 -4.83 23.86
N LYS A 404 -8.72 -3.73 24.44
CA LYS A 404 -7.89 -2.64 24.98
C LYS A 404 -7.01 -3.12 26.14
N GLU A 405 -7.57 -3.93 27.04
CA GLU A 405 -6.83 -4.47 28.18
C GLU A 405 -5.76 -5.47 27.75
N LEU A 406 -6.07 -6.38 26.83
CA LEU A 406 -5.08 -7.29 26.28
C LEU A 406 -3.97 -6.55 25.52
N GLN A 407 -4.28 -5.48 24.78
CA GLN A 407 -3.24 -4.64 24.17
C GLN A 407 -2.32 -4.01 25.22
N ALA A 408 -2.88 -3.51 26.33
CA ALA A 408 -2.09 -2.98 27.45
C ALA A 408 -1.17 -4.06 28.04
N LEU A 409 -1.64 -5.30 28.20
CA LEU A 409 -0.80 -6.42 28.66
C LEU A 409 0.34 -6.74 27.68
N PHE A 410 0.13 -6.63 26.36
CA PHE A 410 1.21 -6.77 25.37
C PHE A 410 2.20 -5.61 25.43
N GLU A 411 1.73 -4.36 25.57
CA GLU A 411 2.57 -3.16 25.67
C GLU A 411 3.43 -3.15 26.96
N THR A 412 2.84 -3.55 28.07
CA THR A 412 3.52 -3.68 29.38
C THR A 412 4.32 -4.96 29.53
N ARG A 413 4.31 -5.86 28.52
CA ARG A 413 5.04 -7.13 28.49
C ARG A 413 4.63 -8.13 29.57
N LEU A 414 3.39 -8.07 30.00
CA LEU A 414 2.84 -8.98 30.99
C LEU A 414 2.33 -10.31 30.37
N ILE A 415 2.25 -10.38 29.03
CA ILE A 415 2.02 -11.63 28.31
C ILE A 415 3.37 -12.28 28.02
N GLN A 416 3.62 -13.43 28.62
CA GLN A 416 4.79 -14.24 28.35
C GLN A 416 4.52 -15.13 27.12
N LYS A 417 5.50 -15.14 26.22
CA LYS A 417 5.42 -15.87 24.94
C LYS A 417 6.61 -16.82 24.86
N ARG A 418 6.33 -18.03 24.43
CA ARG A 418 7.35 -19.03 24.14
C ARG A 418 7.20 -19.51 22.71
N TYR A 419 8.31 -19.53 21.98
CA TYR A 419 8.35 -20.05 20.61
C TYR A 419 9.33 -21.20 20.54
N THR A 420 9.02 -22.21 19.74
CA THR A 420 9.95 -23.28 19.36
C THR A 420 10.43 -23.03 17.94
N ALA A 421 11.72 -23.19 17.71
CA ALA A 421 12.32 -23.09 16.38
C ALA A 421 13.36 -24.19 16.16
N LEU A 422 13.56 -24.58 14.89
CA LEU A 422 14.65 -25.42 14.44
C LEU A 422 15.62 -24.55 13.64
N LEU A 423 16.88 -24.49 14.07
CA LEU A 423 17.93 -23.70 13.43
C LEU A 423 18.84 -24.57 12.57
N GLU A 424 19.37 -24.01 11.49
CA GLU A 424 20.45 -24.61 10.72
C GLU A 424 21.76 -24.59 11.53
N GLY A 425 22.47 -25.71 11.56
CA GLY A 425 23.72 -25.83 12.29
C GLY A 425 23.56 -26.12 13.80
N GLU A 426 24.68 -26.33 14.46
CA GLU A 426 24.74 -26.65 15.90
C GLU A 426 25.26 -25.45 16.69
N LEU A 427 24.42 -24.86 17.56
CA LEU A 427 24.82 -23.78 18.44
C LEU A 427 25.84 -24.26 19.47
N GLU A 428 26.87 -23.47 19.73
CA GLU A 428 27.87 -23.78 20.75
C GLU A 428 27.35 -23.54 22.17
N THR A 429 26.48 -22.53 22.35
CA THR A 429 25.96 -22.10 23.67
C THR A 429 24.56 -22.62 23.92
N ASP A 430 24.28 -23.05 25.16
CA ASP A 430 22.98 -23.62 25.55
C ASP A 430 21.89 -22.58 25.77
N GLU A 431 22.23 -21.39 26.20
CA GLU A 431 21.30 -20.30 26.45
C GLU A 431 21.97 -18.93 26.31
N GLY A 432 21.17 -17.90 26.10
CA GLY A 432 21.68 -16.55 25.99
C GLY A 432 20.60 -15.50 25.73
N ILE A 433 21.05 -14.27 25.60
CA ILE A 433 20.20 -13.10 25.30
C ILE A 433 20.74 -12.39 24.06
N ILE A 434 19.84 -12.08 23.12
CA ILE A 434 20.12 -11.31 21.92
C ILE A 434 19.44 -9.95 22.08
N ASP A 435 20.22 -8.85 22.11
CA ASP A 435 19.72 -7.47 22.16
C ASP A 435 20.24 -6.71 20.94
N LEU A 436 19.54 -6.87 19.81
CA LEU A 436 19.88 -6.28 18.53
C LEU A 436 18.70 -5.43 18.02
N PRO A 437 18.86 -4.11 17.86
CA PRO A 437 17.78 -3.24 17.42
C PRO A 437 17.44 -3.48 15.94
N ILE A 438 16.14 -3.54 15.61
CA ILE A 438 15.63 -3.93 14.30
C ILE A 438 14.80 -2.81 13.67
N CYS A 439 14.99 -2.58 12.37
CA CYS A 439 14.15 -1.71 11.53
C CYS A 439 13.86 -2.37 10.18
N PRO A 440 12.85 -1.87 9.43
CA PRO A 440 12.64 -2.29 8.05
C PRO A 440 13.88 -2.01 7.20
N ASN A 441 14.26 -2.97 6.35
CA ASN A 441 15.30 -2.73 5.35
C ASN A 441 14.71 -1.91 4.19
N PRO A 442 15.09 -0.64 3.99
CA PRO A 442 14.52 0.19 2.95
C PRO A 442 14.88 -0.29 1.54
N MET A 443 16.00 -1.02 1.42
CA MET A 443 16.52 -1.51 0.15
C MET A 443 16.05 -2.93 -0.21
N ASP A 444 15.42 -3.65 0.75
CA ASP A 444 15.03 -5.05 0.54
C ASP A 444 13.80 -5.43 1.37
N ARG A 445 12.64 -4.88 1.05
CA ARG A 445 11.36 -5.24 1.68
C ARG A 445 10.87 -6.62 1.18
N PRO A 446 10.24 -7.44 2.02
CA PRO A 446 9.75 -7.14 3.38
C PRO A 446 10.79 -7.39 4.49
N ARG A 447 12.08 -7.64 4.15
CA ARG A 447 13.11 -7.92 5.15
C ARG A 447 13.26 -6.81 6.17
N GLN A 448 13.62 -7.21 7.38
CA GLN A 448 14.08 -6.33 8.45
C GLN A 448 15.61 -6.43 8.53
N MET A 449 16.25 -5.42 9.09
CA MET A 449 17.69 -5.39 9.31
C MET A 449 18.04 -4.92 10.71
N VAL A 450 19.21 -5.31 11.20
CA VAL A 450 19.78 -4.76 12.43
C VAL A 450 20.35 -3.37 12.11
N SER A 451 19.98 -2.38 12.91
CA SER A 451 20.52 -1.02 12.79
C SER A 451 20.56 -0.38 14.16
N ARG A 452 21.74 0.02 14.61
CA ARG A 452 21.92 0.69 15.91
C ARG A 452 21.46 2.16 15.87
N GLU A 453 21.39 2.76 14.69
CA GLU A 453 20.98 4.15 14.48
C GLU A 453 19.46 4.29 14.32
N TYR A 454 18.83 3.43 13.49
CA TYR A 454 17.40 3.54 13.15
C TYR A 454 16.55 2.43 13.74
N GLY A 455 17.17 1.41 14.33
CA GLY A 455 16.49 0.24 14.86
C GLY A 455 15.77 0.51 16.18
N LYS A 456 14.59 -0.08 16.31
CA LYS A 456 13.87 -0.14 17.58
C LYS A 456 14.40 -1.30 18.39
N ARG A 457 14.65 -1.08 19.68
CA ARG A 457 15.13 -2.12 20.60
C ARG A 457 14.33 -3.41 20.47
N ALA A 458 15.04 -4.52 20.29
CA ALA A 458 14.49 -5.86 20.21
C ALA A 458 15.34 -6.81 21.06
N VAL A 459 14.70 -7.54 21.97
CA VAL A 459 15.37 -8.42 22.93
C VAL A 459 14.70 -9.79 22.91
N THR A 460 15.51 -10.85 22.79
CA THR A 460 15.10 -12.26 22.80
C THR A 460 16.04 -13.07 23.68
N SER A 461 15.52 -13.79 24.67
CA SER A 461 16.26 -14.86 25.33
C SER A 461 16.02 -16.18 24.59
N TYR A 462 17.01 -17.05 24.60
CA TYR A 462 16.87 -18.39 24.03
C TYR A 462 17.46 -19.47 24.95
N ARG A 463 16.98 -20.71 24.75
CA ARG A 463 17.53 -21.91 25.37
C ARG A 463 17.49 -23.06 24.36
N VAL A 464 18.60 -23.77 24.25
CA VAL A 464 18.70 -24.99 23.43
C VAL A 464 17.93 -26.12 24.10
N LEU A 465 17.12 -26.80 23.30
CA LEU A 465 16.40 -28.02 23.71
C LEU A 465 17.16 -29.28 23.28
N GLU A 466 17.65 -29.28 22.04
CA GLU A 466 18.27 -30.45 21.44
C GLU A 466 19.22 -30.04 20.30
N ARG A 467 20.31 -30.78 20.10
CA ARG A 467 21.17 -30.73 18.91
C ARG A 467 21.16 -32.08 18.26
N LYS A 468 20.75 -32.12 17.01
CA LYS A 468 20.62 -33.39 16.27
C LYS A 468 20.69 -33.17 14.77
N ASP A 469 21.36 -34.08 14.07
CA ASP A 469 21.47 -34.08 12.59
C ASP A 469 21.95 -32.77 11.99
N GLY A 470 22.93 -32.09 12.66
CA GLY A 470 23.47 -30.81 12.24
C GLY A 470 22.51 -29.63 12.40
N LYS A 471 21.48 -29.77 13.22
CA LYS A 471 20.49 -28.73 13.52
C LYS A 471 20.32 -28.57 15.02
N THR A 472 19.84 -27.39 15.42
CA THR A 472 19.57 -27.07 16.83
C THR A 472 18.10 -26.70 17.03
N ARG A 473 17.38 -27.44 17.87
CA ARG A 473 16.05 -27.05 18.33
C ARG A 473 16.20 -26.13 19.53
N VAL A 474 15.56 -24.95 19.45
CA VAL A 474 15.64 -23.93 20.50
C VAL A 474 14.27 -23.45 20.93
N THR A 475 14.21 -22.99 22.16
CA THR A 475 13.10 -22.17 22.66
C THR A 475 13.51 -20.73 22.67
N PHE A 476 12.68 -19.84 22.10
CA PHE A 476 12.81 -18.39 22.18
C PHE A 476 11.78 -17.79 23.13
N TYR A 477 12.23 -16.80 23.92
CA TYR A 477 11.41 -15.97 24.79
C TYR A 477 11.55 -14.51 24.36
N PRO A 478 10.70 -14.01 23.42
CA PRO A 478 10.80 -12.62 22.97
C PRO A 478 10.26 -11.65 24.02
N HIS A 479 11.14 -10.84 24.60
CA HIS A 479 10.78 -9.75 25.52
C HIS A 479 10.17 -8.54 24.81
N THR A 480 10.36 -8.43 23.50
CA THR A 480 9.79 -7.44 22.60
C THR A 480 9.08 -8.15 21.43
N GLY A 481 8.31 -7.43 20.61
CA GLY A 481 7.57 -8.01 19.47
C GLY A 481 7.77 -7.20 18.20
N ARG A 482 8.99 -7.18 17.63
CA ARG A 482 9.26 -6.52 16.35
C ARG A 482 8.99 -7.48 15.19
N THR A 483 8.63 -6.92 14.05
CA THR A 483 8.44 -7.70 12.82
C THR A 483 9.68 -8.52 12.52
N HIS A 484 9.51 -9.81 12.22
CA HIS A 484 10.57 -10.80 11.95
C HIS A 484 11.64 -10.91 13.05
N GLN A 485 11.37 -10.47 14.29
CA GLN A 485 12.39 -10.38 15.35
C GLN A 485 13.18 -11.68 15.53
N LEU A 486 12.50 -12.80 15.74
CA LEU A 486 13.15 -14.10 15.98
C LEU A 486 13.94 -14.58 14.76
N ARG A 487 13.42 -14.32 13.56
CA ARG A 487 14.06 -14.68 12.28
C ARG A 487 15.36 -13.91 12.09
N VAL A 488 15.35 -12.59 12.33
CA VAL A 488 16.54 -11.73 12.24
C VAL A 488 17.54 -12.08 13.33
N HIS A 489 17.12 -12.26 14.59
CA HIS A 489 17.99 -12.60 15.70
C HIS A 489 18.69 -13.96 15.50
N ALA A 490 17.98 -14.92 14.90
CA ALA A 490 18.56 -16.23 14.58
C ALA A 490 19.60 -16.14 13.46
N ALA A 491 19.32 -15.39 12.39
CA ALA A 491 20.15 -15.36 11.19
C ALA A 491 21.32 -14.36 11.23
N HIS A 492 21.20 -13.26 12.02
CA HIS A 492 22.21 -12.19 12.02
C HIS A 492 23.55 -12.66 12.64
N PRO A 493 24.71 -12.28 12.06
CA PRO A 493 26.03 -12.66 12.60
C PRO A 493 26.28 -12.23 14.05
N GLU A 494 25.78 -11.07 14.48
CA GLU A 494 25.83 -10.62 15.87
C GLU A 494 24.75 -11.24 16.77
N GLY A 495 23.82 -12.01 16.19
CA GLY A 495 22.83 -12.84 16.90
C GLY A 495 23.32 -14.26 17.04
N LEU A 496 22.53 -15.24 16.57
CA LEU A 496 22.95 -16.63 16.61
C LEU A 496 23.78 -17.07 15.39
N ASN A 497 23.73 -16.31 14.30
CA ASN A 497 24.36 -16.69 13.01
C ASN A 497 23.91 -18.07 12.50
N HIS A 498 22.72 -18.51 12.91
CA HIS A 498 22.10 -19.79 12.55
C HIS A 498 20.65 -19.51 12.15
N PRO A 499 20.35 -19.34 10.85
CA PRO A 499 19.00 -19.04 10.40
C PRO A 499 18.04 -20.17 10.74
N ILE A 500 16.76 -19.84 10.87
CA ILE A 500 15.71 -20.83 11.10
C ILE A 500 15.53 -21.67 9.82
N VAL A 501 15.40 -22.99 9.96
CA VAL A 501 15.16 -23.91 8.85
C VAL A 501 13.91 -23.46 8.07
N GLY A 502 14.02 -23.39 6.75
CA GLY A 502 12.91 -23.00 5.88
C GLY A 502 12.61 -21.50 5.88
N ASP A 503 13.52 -20.67 6.39
CA ASP A 503 13.37 -19.21 6.32
C ASP A 503 13.73 -18.70 4.92
N ASP A 504 12.72 -18.38 4.12
CA ASP A 504 12.81 -17.88 2.75
C ASP A 504 13.41 -16.46 2.62
N LEU A 505 13.41 -15.70 3.74
CA LEU A 505 13.93 -14.33 3.76
C LEU A 505 15.35 -14.25 4.33
N TYR A 506 15.68 -15.01 5.37
CA TYR A 506 16.95 -14.87 6.09
C TYR A 506 17.83 -16.13 6.05
N GLY A 507 17.35 -17.21 5.46
CA GLY A 507 18.03 -18.50 5.34
C GLY A 507 17.82 -19.16 3.98
N GLN A 508 17.59 -20.45 3.99
CA GLN A 508 17.28 -21.27 2.81
C GLN A 508 15.82 -21.72 2.87
N PRO A 509 15.05 -21.62 1.77
CA PRO A 509 13.68 -22.10 1.72
C PRO A 509 13.60 -23.62 1.88
N SER A 510 12.54 -24.11 2.55
CA SER A 510 12.17 -25.51 2.68
C SER A 510 10.65 -25.65 2.50
N ASP A 511 10.06 -26.77 2.93
CA ASP A 511 8.62 -27.01 2.89
C ASP A 511 7.82 -26.02 3.75
N ARG A 512 8.40 -25.55 4.87
CA ARG A 512 7.82 -24.51 5.74
C ARG A 512 8.90 -23.78 6.55
N LEU A 513 8.52 -22.65 7.16
CA LEU A 513 9.31 -22.03 8.22
C LEU A 513 9.13 -22.84 9.53
N TYR A 514 10.22 -23.35 10.09
CA TYR A 514 10.25 -24.11 11.34
C TYR A 514 10.29 -23.17 12.55
N LEU A 515 9.26 -22.32 12.67
CA LEU A 515 9.03 -21.38 13.78
C LEU A 515 7.58 -21.47 14.25
N HIS A 516 7.38 -21.72 15.53
CA HIS A 516 6.09 -22.00 16.14
C HIS A 516 5.87 -21.23 17.44
N ALA A 517 4.79 -20.47 17.56
CA ALA A 517 4.36 -19.84 18.81
C ALA A 517 3.70 -20.88 19.73
N ALA A 518 4.51 -21.47 20.62
CA ALA A 518 4.16 -22.69 21.36
C ALA A 518 3.37 -22.40 22.65
N SER A 519 3.57 -21.26 23.34
CA SER A 519 2.74 -20.95 24.52
C SER A 519 2.50 -19.46 24.71
N LEU A 520 1.37 -19.20 25.36
CA LEU A 520 0.96 -17.88 25.89
C LEU A 520 0.60 -18.03 27.36
N GLU A 521 1.20 -17.19 28.21
CA GLU A 521 0.89 -17.12 29.65
C GLU A 521 0.56 -15.68 30.01
N PHE A 522 -0.60 -15.45 30.63
CA PHE A 522 -1.08 -14.13 31.03
C PHE A 522 -2.18 -14.22 32.10
N VAL A 523 -2.47 -13.09 32.75
CA VAL A 523 -3.62 -12.98 33.65
C VAL A 523 -4.82 -12.55 32.83
N HIS A 524 -5.92 -13.27 32.94
CA HIS A 524 -7.17 -12.97 32.24
C HIS A 524 -7.71 -11.61 32.71
N PRO A 525 -7.96 -10.65 31.80
CA PRO A 525 -8.25 -9.27 32.19
C PRO A 525 -9.56 -9.09 32.96
N VAL A 526 -10.53 -9.99 32.79
CA VAL A 526 -11.85 -9.91 33.47
C VAL A 526 -11.89 -10.79 34.71
N THR A 527 -11.47 -12.05 34.62
CA THR A 527 -11.59 -13.02 35.72
C THR A 527 -10.43 -12.94 36.72
N GLY A 528 -9.29 -12.38 36.31
CA GLY A 528 -8.05 -12.38 37.12
C GLY A 528 -7.34 -13.74 37.20
N GLU A 529 -7.84 -14.76 36.50
CA GLU A 529 -7.26 -16.09 36.47
C GLU A 529 -5.96 -16.09 35.65
N LYS A 530 -4.95 -16.82 36.11
CA LYS A 530 -3.71 -17.03 35.35
C LYS A 530 -3.92 -18.12 34.32
N LEU A 531 -3.91 -17.75 33.04
CA LEU A 531 -4.04 -18.68 31.90
C LEU A 531 -2.67 -19.05 31.37
N HIS A 532 -2.46 -20.35 31.15
CA HIS A 532 -1.29 -20.90 30.46
C HIS A 532 -1.75 -21.86 29.37
N ILE A 533 -1.71 -21.39 28.13
CA ILE A 533 -2.20 -22.13 26.95
C ILE A 533 -0.99 -22.58 26.15
N VAL A 534 -0.96 -23.87 25.83
CA VAL A 534 0.18 -24.52 25.19
C VAL A 534 -0.30 -25.34 23.97
N LYS A 535 0.43 -25.20 22.88
CA LYS A 535 0.40 -26.13 21.74
C LYS A 535 1.84 -26.30 21.27
N GLU A 536 2.39 -27.48 21.44
CA GLU A 536 3.77 -27.75 21.03
C GLU A 536 3.90 -27.81 19.50
N ALA A 537 5.12 -27.56 19.01
CA ALA A 537 5.44 -27.68 17.60
C ALA A 537 5.36 -29.15 17.15
N ASP A 538 4.98 -29.37 15.91
CA ASP A 538 4.89 -30.68 15.25
C ASP A 538 6.22 -31.13 14.60
N PHE A 539 7.31 -30.41 14.89
CA PHE A 539 8.66 -30.67 14.37
C PHE A 539 9.71 -30.71 15.47
#